data_35fb5a0c6d1d2c3fa54ed63a1e927870
#
_entry.id   35fb5a0c6d1d2c3fa54ed63a1e927870
#
_cell.length_a   1.000
_cell.length_b   1.000
_cell.length_c   1.000
_cell.angle_alpha   90.00
_cell.angle_beta   90.00
_cell.angle_gamma   90.00
#
_symmetry.space_group_name_H-M   'P 1'
#
loop_
_entity.id
_entity.type
_entity.pdbx_description
1 polymer ?
#
loop_
_entity_poly.entity_id
_entity_poly.type
_entity_poly.pdbx_seq_one_letter_code
_entity_poly.pdbx_strand_id
1 'polypeptide(L)'
;MMKRFFSLMCAALAVAGCMLSSCKGGNKDNNAPELRVKYETKVLQPESRVYQLTFPATLSGDTEISIYPQVEGIIRTCNCSSGIKVRKGQTLFVIDPTEFRLGVQSAQANLNAAQAQMETTRLQYESNRTLAEKKIISDYVLQTSLNAYEVAKAAVSQAEAQLNIAKTNLGYCTVTSPITGFIADKEVEEGDLAYRGVALCTVSDNSIVKAKFSLTETQLLQIVKEYGLRVTENGLEGPKGKKLSDALPPVKLQLKDGSTYEHDGVLNKIDAIVNSSTGTVICKAAFSNPDGILRSGLSAKVVIPYEDNVLCAPQTAAVRLQDQMMFYRVKQDGTVEGVICQVVPSNDGTEYYIIDGLNPGDEIVTNGVRKLSNGVSVR
;
A
#
# COMPACT_ATOMS: atom_id res chain seq x y z
N MET A 1 2.83 -16.98 66.68
CA MET A 1 1.63 -16.27 67.04
C MET A 1 0.42 -16.79 66.27
N MET A 2 0.02 -17.96 66.60
CA MET A 2 -1.06 -18.66 65.90
C MET A 2 -1.70 -19.55 66.93
N LYS A 3 -2.73 -19.04 67.63
CA LYS A 3 -3.58 -19.72 68.58
C LYS A 3 -4.37 -18.68 69.40
N ARG A 4 -5.33 -17.96 68.78
CA ARG A 4 -6.36 -17.16 69.45
C ARG A 4 -7.41 -16.63 68.48
N PHE A 5 -7.99 -17.50 67.66
CA PHE A 5 -9.16 -17.13 66.82
C PHE A 5 -10.12 -18.31 66.60
N PHE A 6 -10.15 -19.26 67.55
CA PHE A 6 -10.98 -20.47 67.41
C PHE A 6 -11.94 -20.63 68.60
N SER A 7 -12.39 -19.54 69.25
CA SER A 7 -13.26 -19.61 70.41
C SER A 7 -14.40 -18.58 70.38
N LEU A 8 -15.02 -18.30 69.19
CA LEU A 8 -16.21 -17.41 69.19
C LEU A 8 -17.23 -17.81 68.09
N MET A 9 -17.35 -19.12 67.83
CA MET A 9 -18.30 -19.62 66.79
C MET A 9 -19.09 -20.83 67.30
N CYS A 10 -19.35 -20.94 68.65
CA CYS A 10 -20.15 -22.03 69.23
C CYS A 10 -21.24 -21.59 70.23
N ALA A 11 -21.76 -20.36 70.02
CA ALA A 11 -22.82 -19.88 70.98
C ALA A 11 -23.98 -19.18 70.24
N ALA A 12 -24.49 -19.74 69.17
CA ALA A 12 -25.68 -19.21 68.48
C ALA A 12 -26.50 -20.30 67.78
N LEU A 13 -26.62 -21.48 68.43
CA LEU A 13 -27.41 -22.60 67.91
C LEU A 13 -28.25 -23.23 69.00
N ALA A 14 -29.08 -22.44 69.65
CA ALA A 14 -30.09 -22.93 70.60
C ALA A 14 -31.09 -21.84 70.93
N VAL A 15 -31.96 -21.42 70.03
CA VAL A 15 -33.30 -20.86 70.29
C VAL A 15 -34.01 -20.71 68.94
N ALA A 16 -34.73 -21.70 68.47
CA ALA A 16 -35.84 -21.57 67.47
C ALA A 16 -36.44 -22.96 67.23
N GLY A 17 -36.89 -23.55 68.28
CA GLY A 17 -37.87 -24.63 68.25
C GLY A 17 -39.18 -24.12 68.82
N CYS A 18 -40.29 -24.41 68.16
CA CYS A 18 -41.66 -24.09 68.50
C CYS A 18 -42.26 -22.83 67.91
N MET A 19 -42.87 -23.04 66.73
CA MET A 19 -44.28 -22.66 66.49
C MET A 19 -44.74 -23.29 65.16
N LEU A 20 -45.23 -24.54 65.26
CA LEU A 20 -46.13 -25.12 64.29
C LEU A 20 -47.54 -24.82 64.75
N SER A 21 -48.25 -23.99 64.01
CA SER A 21 -49.71 -23.88 64.11
C SER A 21 -50.26 -23.58 62.68
N SER A 22 -50.75 -24.63 62.19
CA SER A 22 -51.93 -24.80 61.27
C SER A 22 -52.66 -23.51 60.92
N CYS A 23 -52.76 -23.28 59.57
CA CYS A 23 -53.99 -22.77 58.93
C CYS A 23 -54.17 -23.36 57.54
N LYS A 24 -55.31 -23.95 57.41
CA LYS A 24 -55.91 -24.67 56.29
C LYS A 24 -56.48 -23.66 55.28
N GLY A 25 -56.30 -23.94 53.99
CA GLY A 25 -57.26 -23.65 52.92
C GLY A 25 -57.22 -22.23 52.36
N GLY A 26 -56.88 -22.15 51.09
CA GLY A 26 -57.10 -21.00 50.23
C GLY A 26 -56.43 -21.24 48.85
N ASN A 27 -57.21 -21.85 47.97
CA ASN A 27 -56.93 -21.88 46.54
C ASN A 27 -56.81 -20.42 46.09
N LYS A 28 -55.62 -19.91 45.87
CA LYS A 28 -55.41 -18.64 45.18
C LYS A 28 -54.93 -18.98 43.78
N ASP A 29 -55.87 -18.86 42.83
CA ASP A 29 -55.55 -18.66 41.45
C ASP A 29 -54.46 -17.59 41.33
N ASN A 30 -53.21 -18.01 41.05
CA ASN A 30 -52.13 -17.14 40.68
C ASN A 30 -52.35 -16.68 39.22
N ASN A 31 -53.40 -15.93 38.98
CA ASN A 31 -53.53 -15.05 37.85
C ASN A 31 -52.97 -13.67 38.21
N ALA A 32 -51.66 -13.61 38.49
CA ALA A 32 -50.99 -12.35 38.32
C ALA A 32 -51.09 -12.00 36.84
N PRO A 33 -51.60 -10.83 36.45
CA PRO A 33 -51.52 -10.44 35.03
C PRO A 33 -50.03 -10.36 34.67
N GLU A 34 -49.56 -11.32 33.87
CA GLU A 34 -48.34 -11.12 33.12
C GLU A 34 -48.53 -9.79 32.39
N LEU A 35 -47.85 -8.76 32.84
CA LEU A 35 -47.68 -7.54 32.07
C LEU A 35 -46.99 -7.95 30.77
N ARG A 36 -47.77 -8.34 29.82
CA ARG A 36 -47.29 -8.62 28.46
C ARG A 36 -46.71 -7.30 27.92
N VAL A 37 -45.43 -7.14 28.09
CA VAL A 37 -44.73 -6.01 27.48
C VAL A 37 -44.84 -6.22 25.98
N LYS A 38 -45.68 -5.43 25.33
CA LYS A 38 -45.83 -5.47 23.89
C LYS A 38 -44.55 -4.89 23.29
N TYR A 39 -43.72 -5.74 22.70
CA TYR A 39 -42.50 -5.34 22.05
C TYR A 39 -42.85 -4.85 20.64
N GLU A 40 -42.20 -3.76 20.23
CA GLU A 40 -42.28 -3.27 18.85
C GLU A 40 -41.38 -4.13 17.96
N THR A 41 -41.91 -4.54 16.82
CA THR A 41 -41.20 -5.36 15.84
C THR A 41 -41.18 -4.68 14.47
N LYS A 42 -40.16 -4.93 13.66
CA LYS A 42 -40.03 -4.47 12.29
C LYS A 42 -39.63 -5.64 11.41
N VAL A 43 -40.38 -5.82 10.31
CA VAL A 43 -39.98 -6.78 9.26
C VAL A 43 -38.92 -6.10 8.40
N LEU A 44 -37.79 -6.79 8.23
CA LEU A 44 -36.68 -6.30 7.43
C LEU A 44 -36.96 -6.51 5.94
N GLN A 45 -36.89 -5.44 5.19
CA GLN A 45 -36.95 -5.47 3.73
C GLN A 45 -35.69 -4.85 3.15
N PRO A 46 -35.21 -5.35 1.99
CA PRO A 46 -34.07 -4.75 1.31
C PRO A 46 -34.42 -3.32 0.88
N GLU A 47 -33.60 -2.38 1.29
CA GLU A 47 -33.69 -0.98 0.88
C GLU A 47 -32.37 -0.60 0.18
N SER A 48 -32.46 0.08 -1.00
CA SER A 48 -31.27 0.61 -1.65
C SER A 48 -30.67 1.74 -0.79
N ARG A 49 -29.47 1.54 -0.31
CA ARG A 49 -28.75 2.49 0.54
C ARG A 49 -27.32 2.64 0.07
N VAL A 50 -26.82 3.86 0.12
CA VAL A 50 -25.40 4.15 -0.09
C VAL A 50 -24.71 4.15 1.27
N TYR A 51 -23.79 3.21 1.45
CA TYR A 51 -22.97 3.15 2.66
C TYR A 51 -21.47 3.22 2.29
N GLN A 52 -20.65 3.53 3.28
CA GLN A 52 -19.23 3.72 3.06
C GLN A 52 -18.43 2.57 3.68
N LEU A 53 -17.69 1.86 2.83
CA LEU A 53 -16.70 0.91 3.30
C LEU A 53 -15.37 1.63 3.51
N THR A 54 -14.80 1.46 4.69
CA THR A 54 -13.56 2.13 5.06
C THR A 54 -12.44 1.12 5.23
N PHE A 55 -11.34 1.34 4.51
CA PHE A 55 -10.17 0.45 4.51
C PHE A 55 -8.93 1.19 4.97
N PRO A 56 -8.17 0.64 5.93
CA PRO A 56 -6.86 1.20 6.29
C PRO A 56 -5.93 1.13 5.09
N ALA A 57 -5.24 2.23 4.82
CA ALA A 57 -4.35 2.37 3.69
C ALA A 57 -3.01 3.01 4.08
N THR A 58 -1.97 2.63 3.38
CA THR A 58 -0.65 3.27 3.44
C THR A 58 -0.43 4.04 2.14
N LEU A 59 0.00 5.29 2.26
CA LEU A 59 0.27 6.15 1.12
C LEU A 59 1.71 5.95 0.65
N SER A 60 1.91 5.91 -0.67
CA SER A 60 3.22 5.93 -1.33
C SER A 60 3.19 6.92 -2.48
N GLY A 61 4.33 7.54 -2.79
CA GLY A 61 4.47 8.37 -3.99
C GLY A 61 4.22 7.56 -5.27
N ASP A 62 4.02 8.26 -6.38
CA ASP A 62 3.87 7.60 -7.69
C ASP A 62 5.10 6.79 -8.06
N THR A 63 6.26 7.40 -7.87
CA THR A 63 7.56 6.79 -8.16
C THR A 63 8.54 7.13 -7.03
N GLU A 64 9.20 6.11 -6.49
CA GLU A 64 10.27 6.24 -5.51
C GLU A 64 11.53 5.61 -6.07
N ILE A 65 12.62 6.37 -6.11
CA ILE A 65 13.90 5.92 -6.66
C ILE A 65 14.98 6.16 -5.63
N SER A 66 15.61 5.08 -5.15
CA SER A 66 16.83 5.15 -4.36
C SER A 66 18.01 5.36 -5.31
N ILE A 67 18.82 6.36 -5.02
CA ILE A 67 19.95 6.78 -5.86
C ILE A 67 21.21 6.16 -5.30
N TYR A 68 21.87 5.38 -6.15
CA TYR A 68 23.11 4.68 -5.82
C TYR A 68 24.28 5.28 -6.59
N PRO A 69 25.48 5.39 -5.97
CA PRO A 69 26.66 5.85 -6.66
C PRO A 69 27.16 4.77 -7.64
N GLN A 70 27.61 5.19 -8.81
CA GLN A 70 28.19 4.30 -9.82
C GLN A 70 29.70 4.13 -9.64
N VAL A 71 30.34 5.04 -8.89
CA VAL A 71 31.74 5.04 -8.54
C VAL A 71 31.92 5.22 -7.03
N GLU A 72 33.03 4.73 -6.49
CA GLU A 72 33.36 4.87 -5.08
C GLU A 72 34.26 6.10 -4.88
N GLY A 73 34.12 6.77 -3.75
CA GLY A 73 34.92 7.93 -3.41
C GLY A 73 34.28 8.82 -2.34
N ILE A 74 35.02 9.80 -1.85
CA ILE A 74 34.55 10.73 -0.82
C ILE A 74 33.56 11.72 -1.45
N ILE A 75 32.43 11.96 -0.77
CA ILE A 75 31.44 12.97 -1.14
C ILE A 75 32.04 14.34 -0.85
N ARG A 76 32.31 15.11 -1.89
CA ARG A 76 32.90 16.44 -1.80
C ARG A 76 31.87 17.53 -1.56
N THR A 77 30.67 17.34 -2.13
CA THR A 77 29.58 18.31 -2.01
C THR A 77 28.25 17.58 -1.97
N CYS A 78 27.39 18.00 -1.05
CA CYS A 78 26.02 17.51 -0.91
C CYS A 78 25.06 18.70 -1.11
N ASN A 79 24.42 18.79 -2.27
CA ASN A 79 23.50 19.87 -2.64
C ASN A 79 22.04 19.51 -2.37
N CYS A 80 21.78 18.61 -1.41
CA CYS A 80 20.46 18.12 -1.12
C CYS A 80 20.23 17.94 0.38
N SER A 81 18.99 18.13 0.80
CA SER A 81 18.55 17.89 2.18
C SER A 81 17.21 17.17 2.16
N SER A 82 16.92 16.36 3.18
CA SER A 82 15.63 15.69 3.31
C SER A 82 14.48 16.68 3.29
N GLY A 83 13.40 16.34 2.57
CA GLY A 83 12.23 17.18 2.42
C GLY A 83 12.29 18.29 1.35
N ILE A 84 13.44 18.52 0.71
CA ILE A 84 13.59 19.52 -0.34
C ILE A 84 13.14 18.96 -1.70
N LYS A 85 12.49 19.82 -2.50
CA LYS A 85 12.11 19.50 -3.88
C LYS A 85 13.32 19.61 -4.81
N VAL A 86 13.52 18.59 -5.62
CA VAL A 86 14.58 18.53 -6.63
C VAL A 86 13.97 18.31 -8.03
N ARG A 87 14.69 18.76 -9.06
CA ARG A 87 14.30 18.59 -10.45
C ARG A 87 15.09 17.45 -11.11
N LYS A 88 14.51 16.81 -12.09
CA LYS A 88 15.22 15.85 -12.94
C LYS A 88 16.49 16.50 -13.53
N GLY A 89 17.64 15.82 -13.39
CA GLY A 89 18.94 16.29 -13.85
C GLY A 89 19.66 17.24 -12.86
N GLN A 90 19.02 17.62 -11.75
CA GLN A 90 19.66 18.42 -10.71
C GLN A 90 20.76 17.63 -10.02
N THR A 91 21.95 18.22 -9.86
CA THR A 91 23.07 17.61 -9.14
C THR A 91 22.76 17.56 -7.64
N LEU A 92 22.80 16.34 -7.09
CA LEU A 92 22.55 16.07 -5.68
C LEU A 92 23.86 15.91 -4.91
N PHE A 93 24.79 15.11 -5.42
CA PHE A 93 26.08 14.85 -4.82
C PHE A 93 27.20 14.98 -5.84
N VAL A 94 28.35 15.39 -5.38
CA VAL A 94 29.61 15.37 -6.16
C VAL A 94 30.61 14.52 -5.40
N ILE A 95 30.98 13.39 -5.96
CA ILE A 95 32.07 12.52 -5.48
C ILE A 95 33.40 13.12 -5.97
N ASP A 96 34.47 13.03 -5.20
CA ASP A 96 35.75 13.61 -5.58
C ASP A 96 36.21 13.14 -6.97
N PRO A 97 36.27 14.02 -7.96
CA PRO A 97 36.58 13.66 -9.33
C PRO A 97 38.10 13.63 -9.61
N THR A 98 38.94 13.87 -8.61
CA THR A 98 40.38 14.12 -8.83
C THR A 98 41.06 12.92 -9.48
N GLU A 99 40.87 11.72 -8.94
CA GLU A 99 41.46 10.48 -9.50
C GLU A 99 40.90 10.17 -10.89
N PHE A 100 39.59 10.32 -11.08
CA PHE A 100 38.92 10.06 -12.38
C PHE A 100 39.36 11.06 -13.46
N ARG A 101 39.65 12.30 -13.09
CA ARG A 101 40.16 13.32 -14.01
C ARG A 101 41.58 12.98 -14.48
N LEU A 102 42.43 12.51 -13.57
CA LEU A 102 43.76 12.00 -13.91
C LEU A 102 43.68 10.76 -14.82
N GLY A 103 42.70 9.88 -14.59
CA GLY A 103 42.43 8.72 -15.44
C GLY A 103 42.05 9.14 -16.88
N VAL A 104 41.22 10.16 -17.03
CA VAL A 104 40.86 10.72 -18.35
C VAL A 104 42.11 11.32 -19.05
N GLN A 105 42.94 12.06 -18.31
CA GLN A 105 44.16 12.65 -18.86
C GLN A 105 45.15 11.58 -19.34
N SER A 106 45.33 10.50 -18.58
CA SER A 106 46.16 9.36 -18.95
C SER A 106 45.63 8.64 -20.20
N ALA A 107 44.32 8.34 -20.25
CA ALA A 107 43.72 7.70 -21.42
C ALA A 107 43.79 8.60 -22.67
N GLN A 108 43.68 9.92 -22.52
CA GLN A 108 43.85 10.86 -23.64
C GLN A 108 45.31 10.85 -24.19
N ALA A 109 46.29 10.80 -23.28
CA ALA A 109 47.69 10.70 -23.69
C ALA A 109 47.97 9.40 -24.45
N ASN A 110 47.41 8.28 -24.01
CA ASN A 110 47.51 7.01 -24.71
C ASN A 110 46.86 7.05 -26.09
N LEU A 111 45.71 7.68 -26.24
CA LEU A 111 45.07 7.88 -27.54
C LEU A 111 45.98 8.70 -28.50
N ASN A 112 46.54 9.80 -28.01
CA ASN A 112 47.44 10.64 -28.80
C ASN A 112 48.67 9.84 -29.30
N ALA A 113 49.22 9.01 -28.43
CA ALA A 113 50.37 8.13 -28.79
C ALA A 113 49.98 7.09 -29.85
N ALA A 114 48.81 6.43 -29.71
CA ALA A 114 48.29 5.49 -30.68
C ALA A 114 48.03 6.16 -32.03
N GLN A 115 47.48 7.37 -32.04
CA GLN A 115 47.24 8.16 -33.27
C GLN A 115 48.55 8.51 -33.98
N ALA A 116 49.58 8.92 -33.23
CA ALA A 116 50.88 9.23 -33.82
C ALA A 116 51.53 7.96 -34.44
N GLN A 117 51.41 6.78 -33.79
CA GLN A 117 51.89 5.53 -34.31
C GLN A 117 51.12 5.10 -35.56
N MET A 118 49.80 5.25 -35.58
CA MET A 118 48.98 4.99 -36.79
C MET A 118 49.37 5.88 -37.94
N GLU A 119 49.61 7.13 -37.69
CA GLU A 119 50.04 8.08 -38.75
C GLU A 119 51.41 7.69 -39.33
N THR A 120 52.35 7.29 -38.48
CA THR A 120 53.67 6.80 -38.92
C THR A 120 53.55 5.57 -39.83
N THR A 121 52.73 4.57 -39.42
CA THR A 121 52.51 3.37 -40.25
C THR A 121 51.70 3.62 -41.50
N ARG A 122 50.79 4.62 -41.49
CA ARG A 122 50.06 5.09 -42.64
C ARG A 122 51.00 5.64 -43.69
N LEU A 123 51.89 6.57 -43.28
CA LEU A 123 52.90 7.14 -44.18
C LEU A 123 53.87 6.08 -44.78
N GLN A 124 54.25 5.09 -43.96
CA GLN A 124 55.09 3.98 -44.42
C GLN A 124 54.34 3.10 -45.44
N TYR A 125 53.05 2.81 -45.23
CA TYR A 125 52.20 2.08 -46.19
C TYR A 125 52.02 2.84 -47.47
N GLU A 126 51.73 4.14 -47.45
CA GLU A 126 51.58 4.98 -48.62
C GLU A 126 52.86 5.08 -49.44
N SER A 127 54.03 5.21 -48.79
CA SER A 127 55.32 5.18 -49.43
C SER A 127 55.57 3.84 -50.14
N ASN A 128 55.32 2.71 -49.41
CA ASN A 128 55.48 1.38 -49.99
C ASN A 128 54.49 1.11 -51.12
N ARG A 129 53.30 1.61 -51.08
CA ARG A 129 52.31 1.54 -52.13
C ARG A 129 52.81 2.19 -53.41
N THR A 130 53.37 3.38 -53.33
CA THR A 130 53.93 4.14 -54.46
C THR A 130 55.13 3.39 -55.10
N LEU A 131 55.95 2.74 -54.23
CA LEU A 131 57.09 1.93 -54.70
C LEU A 131 56.64 0.61 -55.36
N ALA A 132 55.60 -0.03 -54.88
CA ALA A 132 55.02 -1.26 -55.43
C ALA A 132 54.37 -0.97 -56.81
N GLU A 133 53.68 0.13 -57.00
CA GLU A 133 53.08 0.57 -58.22
C GLU A 133 54.18 0.73 -59.33
N LYS A 134 55.40 1.18 -58.95
CA LYS A 134 56.59 1.24 -59.79
C LYS A 134 57.39 -0.07 -59.93
N LYS A 135 56.87 -1.16 -59.29
CA LYS A 135 57.52 -2.49 -59.27
C LYS A 135 58.93 -2.51 -58.66
N ILE A 136 59.19 -1.61 -57.71
CA ILE A 136 60.49 -1.50 -57.05
C ILE A 136 60.54 -2.47 -55.82
N ILE A 137 59.41 -2.74 -55.18
CA ILE A 137 59.30 -3.67 -54.05
C ILE A 137 58.34 -4.81 -54.37
N SER A 138 58.38 -5.90 -53.57
CA SER A 138 57.49 -7.05 -53.72
C SER A 138 56.14 -6.79 -53.07
N ASP A 139 55.09 -7.49 -53.57
CA ASP A 139 53.74 -7.44 -53.00
C ASP A 139 53.72 -7.88 -51.49
N TYR A 140 54.64 -8.74 -51.10
CA TYR A 140 54.79 -9.13 -49.71
C TYR A 140 55.13 -7.97 -48.77
N VAL A 141 56.08 -7.08 -49.19
CA VAL A 141 56.46 -5.87 -48.43
C VAL A 141 55.30 -4.89 -48.34
N LEU A 142 54.55 -4.69 -49.44
CA LEU A 142 53.32 -3.87 -49.41
C LEU A 142 52.29 -4.44 -48.45
N GLN A 143 52.00 -5.74 -48.53
CA GLN A 143 51.00 -6.37 -47.66
C GLN A 143 51.41 -6.31 -46.19
N THR A 144 52.69 -6.47 -45.87
CA THR A 144 53.20 -6.34 -44.50
C THR A 144 53.01 -4.93 -43.96
N SER A 145 53.25 -3.89 -44.76
CA SER A 145 53.03 -2.50 -44.36
C SER A 145 51.55 -2.16 -44.20
N LEU A 146 50.67 -2.72 -45.04
CA LEU A 146 49.22 -2.59 -44.87
C LEU A 146 48.78 -3.22 -43.56
N ASN A 147 49.20 -4.44 -43.26
CA ASN A 147 48.88 -5.12 -42.03
C ASN A 147 49.35 -4.32 -40.79
N ALA A 148 50.57 -3.75 -40.85
CA ALA A 148 51.09 -2.89 -39.75
C ALA A 148 50.22 -1.62 -39.58
N TYR A 149 49.76 -1.02 -40.65
CA TYR A 149 48.81 0.12 -40.58
C TYR A 149 47.46 -0.30 -39.99
N GLU A 150 46.86 -1.42 -40.39
CA GLU A 150 45.59 -1.89 -39.85
C GLU A 150 45.74 -2.28 -38.36
N VAL A 151 46.85 -2.83 -37.92
CA VAL A 151 47.13 -3.09 -36.48
C VAL A 151 47.17 -1.76 -35.71
N ALA A 152 47.89 -0.77 -36.23
CA ALA A 152 47.97 0.54 -35.55
C ALA A 152 46.59 1.26 -35.52
N LYS A 153 45.79 1.15 -36.56
CA LYS A 153 44.44 1.63 -36.61
C LYS A 153 43.52 0.96 -35.57
N ALA A 154 43.63 -0.33 -35.38
CA ALA A 154 42.93 -1.07 -34.33
C ALA A 154 43.37 -0.61 -32.92
N ALA A 155 44.64 -0.27 -32.71
CA ALA A 155 45.16 0.27 -31.47
C ALA A 155 44.58 1.65 -31.14
N VAL A 156 44.35 2.51 -32.13
CA VAL A 156 43.62 3.79 -31.95
C VAL A 156 42.20 3.54 -31.47
N SER A 157 41.47 2.63 -32.13
CA SER A 157 40.10 2.31 -31.74
C SER A 157 40.02 1.76 -30.29
N GLN A 158 40.99 0.95 -29.88
CA GLN A 158 41.10 0.47 -28.47
C GLN A 158 41.36 1.63 -27.52
N ALA A 159 42.26 2.56 -27.82
CA ALA A 159 42.55 3.70 -26.96
C ALA A 159 41.37 4.68 -26.88
N GLU A 160 40.60 4.88 -27.97
CA GLU A 160 39.34 5.64 -27.94
C GLU A 160 38.30 5.02 -27.01
N ALA A 161 38.12 3.70 -27.07
CA ALA A 161 37.23 3.00 -26.19
C ALA A 161 37.64 3.19 -24.71
N GLN A 162 38.93 3.11 -24.41
CA GLN A 162 39.46 3.31 -23.04
C GLN A 162 39.26 4.75 -22.55
N LEU A 163 39.43 5.76 -23.42
CA LEU A 163 39.14 7.14 -23.12
C LEU A 163 37.64 7.35 -22.80
N ASN A 164 36.78 6.74 -23.57
CA ASN A 164 35.34 6.83 -23.35
C ASN A 164 34.92 6.22 -22.00
N ILE A 165 35.52 5.08 -21.60
CA ILE A 165 35.31 4.48 -20.28
C ILE A 165 35.75 5.45 -19.18
N ALA A 166 36.94 6.05 -19.31
CA ALA A 166 37.43 6.99 -18.32
C ALA A 166 36.55 8.24 -18.20
N LYS A 167 36.06 8.79 -19.32
CA LYS A 167 35.12 9.91 -19.35
C LYS A 167 33.78 9.56 -18.71
N THR A 168 33.28 8.37 -18.94
CA THR A 168 32.03 7.86 -18.33
C THR A 168 32.17 7.77 -16.82
N ASN A 169 33.27 7.19 -16.32
CA ASN A 169 33.54 7.11 -14.89
C ASN A 169 33.67 8.48 -14.24
N LEU A 170 34.28 9.43 -14.90
CA LEU A 170 34.33 10.83 -14.44
C LEU A 170 32.91 11.45 -14.39
N GLY A 171 32.05 11.15 -15.36
CA GLY A 171 30.67 11.60 -15.37
C GLY A 171 29.88 11.06 -14.18
N TYR A 172 30.15 9.84 -13.75
CA TYR A 172 29.52 9.24 -12.58
C TYR A 172 29.90 9.86 -11.23
N CYS A 173 30.95 10.67 -11.18
CA CYS A 173 31.27 11.47 -10.00
C CYS A 173 30.21 12.54 -9.71
N THR A 174 29.41 12.92 -10.70
CA THR A 174 28.30 13.86 -10.54
C THR A 174 26.98 13.09 -10.47
N VAL A 175 26.45 12.92 -9.28
CA VAL A 175 25.20 12.21 -9.06
C VAL A 175 24.03 13.16 -9.20
N THR A 176 23.13 12.86 -10.13
CA THR A 176 21.96 13.69 -10.46
C THR A 176 20.65 12.97 -10.18
N SER A 177 19.58 13.74 -9.93
CA SER A 177 18.25 13.17 -9.77
C SER A 177 17.69 12.67 -11.10
N PRO A 178 17.21 11.40 -11.20
CA PRO A 178 16.57 10.88 -12.41
C PRO A 178 15.14 11.38 -12.60
N ILE A 179 14.48 11.86 -11.53
CA ILE A 179 13.09 12.33 -11.53
C ILE A 179 12.99 13.70 -10.85
N THR A 180 11.88 14.37 -11.06
CA THR A 180 11.47 15.54 -10.26
C THR A 180 10.66 15.03 -9.09
N GLY A 181 11.00 15.44 -7.86
CA GLY A 181 10.33 14.94 -6.65
C GLY A 181 10.89 15.58 -5.39
N PHE A 182 10.64 14.96 -4.26
CA PHE A 182 11.17 15.38 -2.96
C PHE A 182 12.17 14.34 -2.45
N ILE A 183 13.21 14.79 -1.80
CA ILE A 183 14.13 13.89 -1.11
C ILE A 183 13.42 13.36 0.13
N ALA A 184 13.15 12.05 0.15
CA ALA A 184 12.46 11.40 1.25
C ALA A 184 13.43 11.13 2.40
N ASP A 185 14.58 10.55 2.07
CA ASP A 185 15.63 10.24 3.02
C ASP A 185 17.00 10.49 2.41
N LYS A 186 17.93 10.95 3.25
CA LYS A 186 19.33 11.18 2.89
C LYS A 186 20.21 10.46 3.91
N GLU A 187 20.91 9.43 3.45
CA GLU A 187 21.69 8.53 4.31
C GLU A 187 23.17 8.96 4.48
N VAL A 188 23.62 9.94 3.70
CA VAL A 188 25.06 10.33 3.65
C VAL A 188 25.23 11.84 3.72
N GLU A 189 26.35 12.26 4.27
CA GLU A 189 26.76 13.66 4.43
C GLU A 189 28.01 13.98 3.61
N GLU A 190 28.35 15.27 3.54
CA GLU A 190 29.60 15.73 2.96
C GLU A 190 30.79 15.22 3.78
N GLY A 191 31.77 14.61 3.13
CA GLY A 191 32.91 13.98 3.76
C GLY A 191 32.76 12.46 3.92
N ASP A 192 31.56 11.90 3.77
CA ASP A 192 31.33 10.47 3.83
C ASP A 192 31.88 9.77 2.58
N LEU A 193 32.14 8.47 2.71
CA LEU A 193 32.57 7.63 1.61
C LEU A 193 31.35 6.98 0.92
N ALA A 194 31.17 7.30 -0.35
CA ALA A 194 30.17 6.67 -1.20
C ALA A 194 30.63 5.30 -1.65
N TYR A 195 29.79 4.25 -1.44
CA TYR A 195 30.05 2.87 -1.85
C TYR A 195 29.01 2.40 -2.85
N ARG A 196 29.41 1.58 -3.80
CA ARG A 196 28.44 0.90 -4.68
C ARG A 196 27.52 0.01 -3.86
N GLY A 197 26.21 0.07 -4.15
CA GLY A 197 25.21 -0.74 -3.47
C GLY A 197 24.64 -0.15 -2.18
N VAL A 198 25.19 0.98 -1.69
CA VAL A 198 24.60 1.79 -0.60
C VAL A 198 23.90 2.99 -1.21
N ALA A 199 22.63 3.21 -0.84
CA ALA A 199 21.86 4.34 -1.33
C ALA A 199 22.41 5.63 -0.74
N LEU A 200 22.53 6.69 -1.54
CA LEU A 200 22.88 8.02 -1.07
C LEU A 200 21.66 8.78 -0.57
N CYS A 201 20.57 8.68 -1.30
CA CYS A 201 19.27 9.25 -0.94
C CYS A 201 18.16 8.56 -1.72
N THR A 202 16.92 8.78 -1.27
CA THR A 202 15.72 8.37 -2.00
C THR A 202 14.95 9.60 -2.44
N VAL A 203 14.56 9.65 -3.72
CA VAL A 203 13.71 10.70 -4.28
C VAL A 203 12.34 10.13 -4.57
N SER A 204 11.28 10.79 -4.05
CA SER A 204 9.89 10.40 -4.22
C SER A 204 9.13 11.46 -5.01
N ASP A 205 8.45 11.04 -6.07
CA ASP A 205 7.49 11.87 -6.78
C ASP A 205 6.13 11.74 -6.08
N ASN A 206 5.72 12.80 -5.41
CA ASN A 206 4.45 12.86 -4.69
C ASN A 206 3.39 13.68 -5.45
N SER A 207 3.54 13.92 -6.74
CA SER A 207 2.53 14.61 -7.55
C SER A 207 1.22 13.84 -7.63
N ILE A 208 1.34 12.51 -7.68
CA ILE A 208 0.27 11.55 -7.50
C ILE A 208 0.65 10.64 -6.33
N VAL A 209 -0.28 10.43 -5.42
CA VAL A 209 -0.07 9.54 -4.28
C VAL A 209 -0.96 8.32 -4.42
N LYS A 210 -0.37 7.15 -4.25
CA LYS A 210 -1.05 5.86 -4.31
C LYS A 210 -1.38 5.40 -2.90
N ALA A 211 -2.66 5.24 -2.61
CA ALA A 211 -3.14 4.61 -1.39
C ALA A 211 -3.22 3.09 -1.62
N LYS A 212 -2.38 2.33 -0.90
CA LYS A 212 -2.35 0.88 -0.91
C LYS A 212 -3.20 0.36 0.25
N PHE A 213 -4.23 -0.42 -0.05
CA PHE A 213 -5.12 -1.03 0.93
C PHE A 213 -5.46 -2.46 0.52
N SER A 214 -6.09 -3.21 1.41
CA SER A 214 -6.42 -4.62 1.17
C SER A 214 -7.92 -4.85 1.25
N LEU A 215 -8.45 -5.61 0.29
CA LEU A 215 -9.81 -6.14 0.29
C LEU A 215 -9.78 -7.63 0.62
N THR A 216 -10.79 -8.12 1.33
CA THR A 216 -11.00 -9.57 1.49
C THR A 216 -11.47 -10.19 0.18
N GLU A 217 -11.28 -11.50 0.04
CA GLU A 217 -11.74 -12.24 -1.14
C GLU A 217 -13.26 -12.07 -1.37
N THR A 218 -14.06 -12.11 -0.31
CA THR A 218 -15.50 -11.91 -0.38
C THR A 218 -15.86 -10.52 -0.92
N GLN A 219 -15.20 -9.48 -0.44
CA GLN A 219 -15.41 -8.10 -0.91
C GLN A 219 -14.98 -7.93 -2.36
N LEU A 220 -13.86 -8.55 -2.75
CA LEU A 220 -13.42 -8.54 -4.15
C LEU A 220 -14.47 -9.20 -5.07
N LEU A 221 -14.99 -10.37 -4.69
CA LEU A 221 -16.00 -11.08 -5.49
C LEU A 221 -17.30 -10.27 -5.60
N GLN A 222 -17.70 -9.56 -4.55
CA GLN A 222 -18.84 -8.64 -4.59
C GLN A 222 -18.60 -7.51 -5.61
N ILE A 223 -17.45 -6.81 -5.53
CA ILE A 223 -17.09 -5.74 -6.45
C ILE A 223 -17.03 -6.25 -7.90
N VAL A 224 -16.40 -7.42 -8.13
CA VAL A 224 -16.32 -8.03 -9.46
C VAL A 224 -17.71 -8.31 -10.05
N LYS A 225 -18.62 -8.84 -9.22
CA LYS A 225 -19.99 -9.18 -9.65
C LYS A 225 -20.81 -7.92 -9.93
N GLU A 226 -20.74 -6.93 -9.05
CA GLU A 226 -21.56 -5.72 -9.12
C GLU A 226 -21.16 -4.83 -10.30
N TYR A 227 -19.86 -4.59 -10.46
CA TYR A 227 -19.35 -3.74 -11.55
C TYR A 227 -19.04 -4.50 -12.82
N GLY A 228 -19.33 -5.80 -12.88
CA GLY A 228 -19.13 -6.66 -14.07
C GLY A 228 -17.67 -6.71 -14.52
N LEU A 229 -16.73 -6.66 -13.56
CA LEU A 229 -15.31 -6.70 -13.85
C LEU A 229 -14.92 -8.07 -14.43
N ARG A 230 -13.91 -8.09 -15.28
CA ARG A 230 -13.38 -9.32 -15.91
C ARG A 230 -11.88 -9.43 -15.66
N VAL A 231 -11.43 -10.65 -15.42
CA VAL A 231 -9.99 -10.94 -15.36
C VAL A 231 -9.47 -11.08 -16.78
N THR A 232 -8.47 -10.30 -17.13
CA THR A 232 -7.76 -10.34 -18.41
C THR A 232 -6.28 -10.65 -18.18
N GLU A 233 -5.52 -10.83 -19.24
CA GLU A 233 -4.05 -11.01 -19.15
C GLU A 233 -3.34 -9.81 -18.51
N ASN A 234 -3.95 -8.62 -18.61
CA ASN A 234 -3.43 -7.37 -18.05
C ASN A 234 -3.95 -7.05 -16.63
N GLY A 235 -4.76 -7.94 -16.03
CA GLY A 235 -5.37 -7.77 -14.72
C GLY A 235 -6.89 -7.64 -14.79
N LEU A 236 -7.50 -6.98 -13.81
CA LEU A 236 -8.94 -6.71 -13.76
C LEU A 236 -9.29 -5.50 -14.62
N GLU A 237 -10.23 -5.68 -15.53
CA GLU A 237 -10.77 -4.63 -16.39
C GLU A 237 -12.29 -4.50 -16.22
N GLY A 238 -12.80 -3.33 -16.52
CA GLY A 238 -14.24 -3.06 -16.52
C GLY A 238 -14.97 -3.72 -17.68
N PRO A 239 -16.32 -3.67 -17.66
CA PRO A 239 -17.14 -4.21 -18.74
C PRO A 239 -16.82 -3.54 -20.07
N LYS A 240 -16.83 -4.35 -21.17
CA LYS A 240 -16.54 -3.91 -22.55
C LYS A 240 -15.14 -3.32 -22.77
N GLY A 241 -14.12 -3.74 -21.99
CA GLY A 241 -12.75 -3.25 -22.13
C GLY A 241 -12.51 -1.85 -21.58
N LYS A 242 -13.39 -1.33 -20.74
CA LYS A 242 -13.16 -0.08 -20.01
C LYS A 242 -12.04 -0.27 -19.00
N LYS A 243 -11.26 0.77 -18.77
CA LYS A 243 -10.27 0.77 -17.70
C LYS A 243 -10.97 0.58 -16.35
N LEU A 244 -10.28 -0.03 -15.40
CA LEU A 244 -10.78 -0.23 -14.05
C LEU A 244 -11.20 1.11 -13.41
N SER A 245 -10.43 2.16 -13.66
CA SER A 245 -10.68 3.53 -13.22
C SER A 245 -12.02 4.12 -13.67
N ASP A 246 -12.54 3.67 -14.81
CA ASP A 246 -13.76 4.20 -15.42
C ASP A 246 -14.98 3.32 -15.12
N ALA A 247 -14.72 2.14 -14.54
CA ALA A 247 -15.75 1.16 -14.20
C ALA A 247 -16.17 1.24 -12.73
N LEU A 248 -15.30 1.75 -11.87
CA LEU A 248 -15.52 1.86 -10.43
C LEU A 248 -15.81 3.29 -10.01
N PRO A 249 -16.58 3.50 -8.93
CA PRO A 249 -16.84 4.84 -8.41
C PRO A 249 -15.55 5.49 -7.89
N PRO A 250 -15.49 6.83 -7.88
CA PRO A 250 -14.40 7.54 -7.23
C PRO A 250 -14.34 7.21 -5.74
N VAL A 251 -13.13 7.11 -5.21
CA VAL A 251 -12.88 6.80 -3.81
C VAL A 251 -12.41 8.03 -3.06
N LYS A 252 -12.77 8.15 -1.79
CA LYS A 252 -12.34 9.26 -0.94
C LYS A 252 -11.21 8.82 -0.01
N LEU A 253 -10.39 9.76 0.40
CA LEU A 253 -9.31 9.53 1.34
C LEU A 253 -9.63 10.27 2.65
N GLN A 254 -9.76 9.52 3.74
CA GLN A 254 -9.86 10.07 5.08
C GLN A 254 -8.49 10.04 5.74
N LEU A 255 -8.00 11.19 6.16
CA LEU A 255 -6.72 11.34 6.83
C LEU A 255 -6.83 10.89 8.30
N LYS A 256 -5.67 10.75 8.97
CA LYS A 256 -5.59 10.26 10.35
C LYS A 256 -6.25 11.18 11.38
N ASP A 257 -6.35 12.48 11.07
CA ASP A 257 -7.05 13.49 11.87
C ASP A 257 -8.59 13.44 11.72
N GLY A 258 -9.09 12.56 10.84
CA GLY A 258 -10.52 12.43 10.55
C GLY A 258 -11.01 13.30 9.39
N SER A 259 -10.20 14.23 8.89
CA SER A 259 -10.55 15.07 7.74
C SER A 259 -10.62 14.24 6.45
N THR A 260 -11.49 14.64 5.53
CA THR A 260 -11.54 14.04 4.19
C THR A 260 -10.71 14.90 3.24
N TYR A 261 -9.85 14.23 2.47
CA TYR A 261 -9.05 14.89 1.43
C TYR A 261 -9.93 15.44 0.32
N GLU A 262 -9.64 16.65 -0.19
CA GLU A 262 -10.51 17.35 -1.15
C GLU A 262 -10.63 16.68 -2.51
N HIS A 263 -9.53 16.01 -2.96
CA HIS A 263 -9.50 15.39 -4.28
C HIS A 263 -9.89 13.93 -4.19
N ASP A 264 -10.89 13.55 -4.97
CA ASP A 264 -11.29 12.16 -5.10
C ASP A 264 -10.19 11.33 -5.79
N GLY A 265 -10.06 10.10 -5.35
CA GLY A 265 -9.12 9.15 -5.92
C GLY A 265 -9.80 8.20 -6.89
N VAL A 266 -8.98 7.56 -7.70
CA VAL A 266 -9.40 6.56 -8.68
C VAL A 266 -8.75 5.23 -8.36
N LEU A 267 -9.54 4.17 -8.22
CA LEU A 267 -9.03 2.81 -8.07
C LEU A 267 -8.47 2.35 -9.41
N ASN A 268 -7.14 2.33 -9.51
CA ASN A 268 -6.45 2.08 -10.78
C ASN A 268 -5.88 0.67 -10.90
N LYS A 269 -5.72 -0.04 -9.76
CA LYS A 269 -5.16 -1.40 -9.78
C LYS A 269 -5.72 -2.24 -8.64
N ILE A 270 -6.08 -3.46 -8.98
CA ILE A 270 -6.35 -4.57 -8.06
C ILE A 270 -5.38 -5.68 -8.45
N ASP A 271 -4.57 -6.16 -7.52
CA ASP A 271 -3.60 -7.21 -7.81
C ASP A 271 -4.34 -8.53 -8.12
N ALA A 272 -3.81 -9.31 -9.08
CA ALA A 272 -4.43 -10.56 -9.51
C ALA A 272 -4.21 -11.72 -8.53
N ILE A 273 -3.33 -11.55 -7.55
CA ILE A 273 -2.92 -12.61 -6.61
C ILE A 273 -3.51 -12.30 -5.24
N VAL A 274 -4.25 -13.29 -4.71
CA VAL A 274 -4.71 -13.29 -3.32
C VAL A 274 -3.55 -13.73 -2.42
N ASN A 275 -3.27 -12.98 -1.38
CA ASN A 275 -2.32 -13.42 -0.37
C ASN A 275 -2.95 -14.57 0.44
N SER A 276 -2.43 -15.78 0.24
CA SER A 276 -2.98 -17.01 0.85
C SER A 276 -2.91 -17.04 2.38
N SER A 277 -2.00 -16.28 2.99
CA SER A 277 -1.88 -16.22 4.46
C SER A 277 -2.92 -15.31 5.11
N THR A 278 -3.38 -14.27 4.41
CA THR A 278 -4.34 -13.29 4.93
C THR A 278 -5.70 -13.33 4.26
N GLY A 279 -5.86 -14.05 3.15
CA GLY A 279 -7.09 -14.08 2.35
C GLY A 279 -7.45 -12.72 1.74
N THR A 280 -6.45 -11.85 1.49
CA THR A 280 -6.68 -10.49 1.02
C THR A 280 -6.00 -10.21 -0.30
N VAL A 281 -6.56 -9.26 -1.05
CA VAL A 281 -6.04 -8.75 -2.31
C VAL A 281 -5.62 -7.30 -2.13
N ILE A 282 -4.46 -6.94 -2.67
CA ILE A 282 -3.95 -5.57 -2.59
C ILE A 282 -4.57 -4.73 -3.69
N CYS A 283 -5.12 -3.59 -3.28
CA CYS A 283 -5.68 -2.57 -4.15
C CYS A 283 -4.86 -1.29 -4.06
N LYS A 284 -4.82 -0.54 -5.17
CA LYS A 284 -4.13 0.76 -5.24
C LYS A 284 -5.08 1.80 -5.85
N ALA A 285 -5.35 2.85 -5.08
CA ALA A 285 -6.08 4.02 -5.55
C ALA A 285 -5.11 5.20 -5.71
N ALA A 286 -5.21 5.90 -6.82
CA ALA A 286 -4.38 7.07 -7.12
C ALA A 286 -5.14 8.36 -6.77
N PHE A 287 -4.47 9.26 -6.06
CA PHE A 287 -4.96 10.58 -5.66
C PHE A 287 -4.05 11.66 -6.22
N SER A 288 -4.62 12.68 -6.85
CA SER A 288 -3.88 13.88 -7.25
C SER A 288 -3.45 14.65 -6.01
N ASN A 289 -2.22 15.16 -5.98
CA ASN A 289 -1.66 15.87 -4.82
C ASN A 289 -1.03 17.20 -5.21
N PRO A 290 -1.82 18.17 -5.73
CA PRO A 290 -1.31 19.46 -6.18
C PRO A 290 -0.66 20.26 -5.05
N ASP A 291 -1.22 20.20 -3.85
CA ASP A 291 -0.77 20.97 -2.69
C ASP A 291 0.40 20.31 -1.93
N GLY A 292 0.78 19.08 -2.30
CA GLY A 292 1.88 18.34 -1.67
C GLY A 292 1.63 17.94 -0.21
N ILE A 293 0.36 17.94 0.24
CA ILE A 293 -0.03 17.59 1.61
C ILE A 293 0.20 16.09 1.85
N LEU A 294 -0.16 15.25 0.87
CA LEU A 294 0.04 13.81 0.96
C LEU A 294 1.52 13.49 0.74
N ARG A 295 2.07 12.68 1.64
CA ARG A 295 3.46 12.22 1.56
C ARG A 295 3.53 10.70 1.63
N SER A 296 4.56 10.15 1.04
CA SER A 296 4.87 8.73 1.20
C SER A 296 5.08 8.38 2.67
N GLY A 297 4.62 7.19 3.09
CA GLY A 297 4.67 6.71 4.46
C GLY A 297 3.50 7.13 5.35
N LEU A 298 2.65 8.06 4.94
CA LEU A 298 1.46 8.42 5.72
C LEU A 298 0.43 7.28 5.74
N SER A 299 -0.25 7.15 6.89
CA SER A 299 -1.41 6.26 7.03
C SER A 299 -2.70 7.05 6.84
N ALA A 300 -3.63 6.49 6.10
CA ALA A 300 -4.94 7.06 5.85
C ALA A 300 -5.98 5.94 5.75
N LYS A 301 -7.23 6.29 5.49
CA LYS A 301 -8.29 5.34 5.20
C LYS A 301 -8.89 5.64 3.84
N VAL A 302 -8.96 4.64 2.98
CA VAL A 302 -9.71 4.75 1.72
C VAL A 302 -11.16 4.46 2.01
N VAL A 303 -12.04 5.34 1.57
CA VAL A 303 -13.49 5.26 1.74
C VAL A 303 -14.09 5.01 0.35
N ILE A 304 -14.71 3.87 0.19
CA ILE A 304 -15.38 3.47 -1.05
C ILE A 304 -16.89 3.61 -0.83
N PRO A 305 -17.59 4.49 -1.57
CA PRO A 305 -19.03 4.52 -1.56
C PRO A 305 -19.56 3.25 -2.22
N TYR A 306 -20.49 2.60 -1.56
CA TYR A 306 -21.09 1.35 -2.01
C TYR A 306 -22.61 1.49 -1.96
N GLU A 307 -23.28 1.20 -3.07
CA GLU A 307 -24.73 1.18 -3.14
C GLU A 307 -25.21 -0.25 -3.25
N ASP A 308 -25.95 -0.72 -2.27
CA ASP A 308 -26.52 -2.07 -2.27
C ASP A 308 -27.89 -2.08 -1.63
N ASN A 309 -28.66 -3.12 -1.93
CA ASN A 309 -29.90 -3.43 -1.25
C ASN A 309 -29.59 -4.09 0.09
N VAL A 310 -29.54 -3.30 1.14
CA VAL A 310 -29.21 -3.75 2.49
C VAL A 310 -30.44 -3.77 3.39
N LEU A 311 -30.41 -4.63 4.40
CA LEU A 311 -31.43 -4.64 5.45
C LEU A 311 -31.11 -3.56 6.46
N CYS A 312 -32.07 -2.66 6.73
CA CYS A 312 -31.90 -1.54 7.65
C CYS A 312 -32.57 -1.81 8.99
N ALA A 313 -31.81 -1.82 10.08
CA ALA A 313 -32.30 -1.98 11.42
C ALA A 313 -31.98 -0.73 12.27
N PRO A 314 -32.91 -0.20 13.08
CA PRO A 314 -32.63 0.92 13.96
C PRO A 314 -31.60 0.53 15.03
N GLN A 315 -30.74 1.47 15.44
CA GLN A 315 -29.71 1.21 16.45
C GLN A 315 -30.30 0.75 17.79
N THR A 316 -31.54 1.10 18.09
CA THR A 316 -32.26 0.67 19.31
C THR A 316 -32.53 -0.84 19.34
N ALA A 317 -32.55 -1.50 18.18
CA ALA A 317 -32.74 -2.96 18.04
C ALA A 317 -31.47 -3.76 18.30
N ALA A 318 -30.30 -3.10 18.33
CA ALA A 318 -29.01 -3.77 18.47
C ALA A 318 -28.60 -3.95 19.95
N VAL A 319 -28.08 -5.12 20.27
CA VAL A 319 -27.41 -5.41 21.52
C VAL A 319 -25.92 -5.67 21.24
N ARG A 320 -25.05 -4.86 21.87
CA ARG A 320 -23.60 -5.04 21.72
C ARG A 320 -23.10 -6.15 22.63
N LEU A 321 -22.51 -7.17 22.03
CA LEU A 321 -21.85 -8.27 22.70
C LEU A 321 -20.35 -8.22 22.38
N GLN A 322 -19.54 -7.67 23.31
CA GLN A 322 -18.12 -7.41 23.08
C GLN A 322 -17.91 -6.60 21.79
N ASP A 323 -17.31 -7.19 20.75
CA ASP A 323 -17.06 -6.54 19.44
C ASP A 323 -18.10 -6.93 18.37
N GLN A 324 -19.18 -7.62 18.74
CA GLN A 324 -20.22 -8.08 17.80
C GLN A 324 -21.56 -7.41 18.12
N MET A 325 -22.37 -7.24 17.09
CA MET A 325 -23.75 -6.76 17.22
C MET A 325 -24.71 -7.93 17.09
N MET A 326 -25.68 -8.00 18.02
CA MET A 326 -26.74 -9.03 18.04
C MET A 326 -28.10 -8.37 17.91
N PHE A 327 -28.97 -9.00 17.13
CA PHE A 327 -30.38 -8.63 16.99
C PHE A 327 -31.27 -9.81 17.40
N TYR A 328 -32.44 -9.50 17.99
CA TYR A 328 -33.42 -10.53 18.32
C TYR A 328 -34.40 -10.70 17.17
N ARG A 329 -34.31 -11.86 16.49
CA ARG A 329 -35.23 -12.29 15.46
C ARG A 329 -36.43 -12.98 16.07
N VAL A 330 -37.63 -12.63 15.64
CA VAL A 330 -38.88 -13.28 16.04
C VAL A 330 -39.11 -14.53 15.22
N LYS A 331 -39.29 -15.68 15.89
CA LYS A 331 -39.65 -16.95 15.26
C LYS A 331 -41.12 -17.04 14.95
N GLN A 332 -41.51 -18.03 14.16
CA GLN A 332 -42.93 -18.30 13.82
C GLN A 332 -43.80 -18.66 15.03
N ASP A 333 -43.18 -19.20 16.10
CA ASP A 333 -43.84 -19.53 17.36
C ASP A 333 -44.02 -18.28 18.29
N GLY A 334 -43.58 -17.10 17.86
CA GLY A 334 -43.63 -15.85 18.62
C GLY A 334 -42.51 -15.69 19.68
N THR A 335 -41.57 -16.62 19.74
CA THR A 335 -40.37 -16.49 20.59
C THR A 335 -39.23 -15.79 19.88
N VAL A 336 -38.28 -15.23 20.65
CA VAL A 336 -37.11 -14.54 20.09
C VAL A 336 -35.83 -15.37 20.15
N GLU A 337 -35.00 -15.19 19.15
CA GLU A 337 -33.66 -15.76 19.03
C GLU A 337 -32.66 -14.66 18.73
N GLY A 338 -31.57 -14.60 19.53
CA GLY A 338 -30.45 -13.67 19.29
C GLY A 338 -29.57 -14.12 18.15
N VAL A 339 -29.48 -13.32 17.09
CA VAL A 339 -28.64 -13.55 15.91
C VAL A 339 -27.51 -12.56 15.90
N ILE A 340 -26.27 -13.04 15.81
CA ILE A 340 -25.08 -12.20 15.65
C ILE A 340 -25.00 -11.77 14.21
N CYS A 341 -24.87 -10.44 13.98
CA CYS A 341 -24.87 -9.85 12.66
C CYS A 341 -23.60 -9.04 12.42
N GLN A 342 -23.14 -9.05 11.18
CA GLN A 342 -22.14 -8.13 10.70
C GLN A 342 -22.84 -6.85 10.21
N VAL A 343 -22.51 -5.70 10.78
CA VAL A 343 -23.23 -4.46 10.51
C VAL A 343 -22.28 -3.30 10.22
N VAL A 344 -22.76 -2.33 9.44
CA VAL A 344 -22.12 -1.03 9.20
C VAL A 344 -23.06 0.06 9.72
N PRO A 345 -22.58 1.01 10.55
CA PRO A 345 -23.42 2.11 11.00
C PRO A 345 -23.79 3.02 9.83
N SER A 346 -25.02 3.52 9.82
CA SER A 346 -25.44 4.55 8.86
C SER A 346 -24.69 5.87 9.10
N ASN A 347 -24.60 6.70 8.05
CA ASN A 347 -23.88 7.98 8.13
C ASN A 347 -24.50 8.97 9.14
N ASP A 348 -25.80 8.87 9.38
CA ASP A 348 -26.54 9.69 10.34
C ASP A 348 -26.56 9.11 11.76
N GLY A 349 -26.01 7.90 11.95
CA GLY A 349 -25.95 7.23 13.25
C GLY A 349 -27.29 6.76 13.79
N THR A 350 -28.33 6.66 13.00
CA THR A 350 -29.67 6.24 13.44
C THR A 350 -29.95 4.75 13.20
N GLU A 351 -29.34 4.16 12.19
CA GLU A 351 -29.58 2.79 11.75
C GLU A 351 -28.27 2.01 11.61
N TYR A 352 -28.39 0.68 11.58
CA TYR A 352 -27.35 -0.24 11.14
C TYR A 352 -27.76 -0.88 9.82
N TYR A 353 -26.83 -0.93 8.88
CA TYR A 353 -26.94 -1.73 7.65
C TYR A 353 -26.43 -3.12 7.94
N ILE A 354 -27.27 -4.13 7.78
CA ILE A 354 -26.95 -5.52 8.07
C ILE A 354 -26.36 -6.12 6.80
N ILE A 355 -25.10 -6.51 6.90
CA ILE A 355 -24.35 -7.11 5.78
C ILE A 355 -24.49 -8.62 5.79
N ASP A 356 -24.52 -9.22 7.00
CA ASP A 356 -24.65 -10.67 7.17
C ASP A 356 -25.36 -11.00 8.50
N GLY A 357 -26.02 -12.16 8.54
CA GLY A 357 -26.65 -12.70 9.76
C GLY A 357 -28.19 -12.76 9.72
N LEU A 358 -28.88 -11.84 9.03
CA LEU A 358 -30.34 -11.81 8.88
C LEU A 358 -30.75 -11.86 7.41
N ASN A 359 -31.93 -12.38 7.14
CA ASN A 359 -32.46 -12.52 5.78
C ASN A 359 -33.61 -11.53 5.50
N PRO A 360 -33.87 -11.18 4.23
CA PRO A 360 -35.07 -10.47 3.83
C PRO A 360 -36.33 -11.17 4.31
N GLY A 361 -37.23 -10.42 4.99
CA GLY A 361 -38.46 -10.96 5.57
C GLY A 361 -38.34 -11.38 7.05
N ASP A 362 -37.13 -11.40 7.62
CA ASP A 362 -36.99 -11.63 9.07
C ASP A 362 -37.62 -10.48 9.85
N GLU A 363 -38.36 -10.82 10.90
CA GLU A 363 -38.96 -9.87 11.85
C GLU A 363 -38.02 -9.71 13.04
N ILE A 364 -37.61 -8.48 13.38
CA ILE A 364 -36.74 -8.17 14.50
C ILE A 364 -37.45 -7.31 15.53
N VAL A 365 -37.04 -7.43 16.81
CA VAL A 365 -37.51 -6.56 17.88
C VAL A 365 -36.74 -5.24 17.84
N THR A 366 -37.46 -4.11 17.82
CA THR A 366 -36.84 -2.78 17.68
C THR A 366 -36.73 -2.02 18.98
N ASN A 367 -37.50 -2.36 20.02
CA ASN A 367 -37.51 -1.67 21.29
C ASN A 367 -37.52 -2.66 22.47
N GLY A 368 -36.89 -2.30 23.59
CA GLY A 368 -36.86 -3.12 24.80
C GLY A 368 -35.89 -4.30 24.78
N VAL A 369 -35.03 -4.39 23.78
CA VAL A 369 -34.11 -5.54 23.50
C VAL A 369 -33.17 -5.89 24.66
N ARG A 370 -32.79 -4.92 25.52
CA ARG A 370 -31.88 -5.17 26.64
C ARG A 370 -32.47 -6.06 27.74
N LYS A 371 -33.80 -6.26 27.73
CA LYS A 371 -34.49 -7.09 28.70
C LYS A 371 -34.86 -8.48 28.14
N LEU A 372 -34.53 -8.72 26.89
CA LEU A 372 -34.83 -9.97 26.20
C LEU A 372 -33.73 -11.01 26.42
N SER A 373 -34.17 -12.27 26.45
CA SER A 373 -33.33 -13.47 26.42
C SER A 373 -33.88 -14.43 25.37
N ASN A 374 -33.06 -15.32 24.87
CA ASN A 374 -33.51 -16.34 23.93
C ASN A 374 -34.68 -17.14 24.47
N GLY A 375 -35.71 -17.35 23.66
CA GLY A 375 -36.92 -18.11 24.01
C GLY A 375 -38.03 -17.32 24.73
N VAL A 376 -37.86 -16.01 24.94
CA VAL A 376 -38.92 -15.14 25.48
C VAL A 376 -39.97 -14.89 24.41
N SER A 377 -41.26 -15.02 24.77
CA SER A 377 -42.37 -14.69 23.88
C SER A 377 -42.58 -13.17 23.79
N VAL A 378 -42.73 -12.64 22.60
CA VAL A 378 -42.95 -11.21 22.30
C VAL A 378 -44.33 -10.91 21.71
N ARG A 379 -45.10 -11.96 21.43
CA ARG A 379 -46.50 -11.90 20.96
C ARG A 379 -47.48 -12.27 22.02
#